data_e640c490cebca75703e0482b2e23c20d
#
_entry.id   e640c490cebca75703e0482b2e23c20d
#
_cell.length_a   1.000
_cell.length_b   1.000
_cell.length_c   1.000
_cell.angle_alpha   90.00
_cell.angle_beta   90.00
_cell.angle_gamma   90.00
#
_symmetry.space_group_name_H-M   'P 1'
#
loop_
_entity.id
_entity.type
_entity.pdbx_description
1 polymer ?
#
loop_
_entity_poly.entity_id
_entity_poly.type
_entity_poly.pdbx_seq_one_letter_code
_entity_poly.pdbx_strand_id
1 'polypeptide(L)'
;DLIKNVTDAFMIPYHMIKLNIKSGNFQEKAREERYYHLEQIADQYHTKHIITAHHSDDLIETVLMKLVRGSNLLGYSGIQETSNINGYIYHRPLLKYSKDDLINYAKSLDLQYN
;
A
#
# COMPACT_ATOMS: atom_id res chain seq x y z
N ASP A 1 1.97 15.80 -12.89
CA ASP A 1 1.61 14.71 -11.98
C ASP A 1 1.53 15.22 -10.56
N LEU A 2 0.41 14.99 -9.90
CA LEU A 2 0.16 15.45 -8.54
C LEU A 2 1.21 14.97 -7.54
N ILE A 3 1.54 13.67 -7.60
CA ILE A 3 2.51 13.09 -6.67
C ILE A 3 3.89 13.70 -6.88
N LYS A 4 4.30 13.86 -8.12
CA LYS A 4 5.59 14.48 -8.43
C LYS A 4 5.66 15.91 -7.90
N ASN A 5 4.59 16.67 -8.07
CA ASN A 5 4.53 18.06 -7.60
C ASN A 5 4.66 18.13 -6.08
N VAL A 6 3.98 17.23 -5.36
CA VAL A 6 4.04 17.19 -3.89
C VAL A 6 5.43 16.78 -3.43
N THR A 7 6.02 15.75 -4.02
CA THR A 7 7.35 15.30 -3.62
C THR A 7 8.41 16.34 -3.92
N ASP A 8 8.31 17.05 -5.04
CA ASP A 8 9.22 18.14 -5.39
C ASP A 8 9.12 19.28 -4.37
N ALA A 9 7.90 19.62 -3.95
CA ALA A 9 7.68 20.67 -2.96
C ALA A 9 8.34 20.37 -1.61
N PHE A 10 8.36 19.10 -1.21
CA PHE A 10 8.97 18.67 0.05
C PHE A 10 10.40 18.18 -0.12
N MET A 11 10.97 18.29 -1.30
CA MET A 11 12.32 17.81 -1.61
C MET A 11 12.52 16.33 -1.31
N ILE A 12 11.49 15.52 -1.62
CA ILE A 12 11.50 14.07 -1.43
C ILE A 12 11.78 13.41 -2.78
N PRO A 13 12.71 12.44 -2.86
CA PRO A 13 12.93 11.72 -4.11
C PRO A 13 11.66 11.05 -4.61
N TYR A 14 11.45 11.11 -5.92
CA TYR A 14 10.27 10.56 -6.58
C TYR A 14 10.70 9.44 -7.53
N HIS A 15 10.02 8.30 -7.44
CA HIS A 15 10.27 7.15 -8.30
C HIS A 15 8.97 6.75 -8.99
N MET A 16 9.02 6.61 -10.30
CA MET A 16 7.89 6.14 -11.08
C MET A 16 8.30 4.86 -11.78
N ILE A 17 7.54 3.79 -11.55
CA ILE A 17 7.82 2.49 -12.14
C ILE A 17 6.56 2.01 -12.83
N LYS A 18 6.69 1.70 -14.13
CA LYS A 18 5.59 1.16 -14.91
C LYS A 18 5.63 -0.36 -14.82
N LEU A 19 4.56 -0.95 -14.31
CA LEU A 19 4.44 -2.40 -14.24
C LEU A 19 4.05 -2.95 -15.61
N ASN A 20 4.72 -4.04 -16.02
CA ASN A 20 4.50 -4.64 -17.32
C ASN A 20 3.95 -6.05 -17.15
N ILE A 21 2.64 -6.15 -16.94
CA ILE A 21 1.95 -7.40 -16.66
C ILE A 21 1.15 -7.81 -17.89
N LYS A 22 1.43 -8.98 -18.43
CA LYS A 22 0.90 -9.38 -19.73
C LYS A 22 -0.35 -10.27 -19.68
N SER A 23 -0.51 -11.15 -18.68
CA SER A 23 -1.65 -12.06 -18.64
C SER A 23 -1.75 -12.79 -17.30
N GLY A 24 -2.85 -13.50 -17.09
CA GLY A 24 -3.08 -14.32 -15.91
C GLY A 24 -3.64 -13.54 -14.75
N ASN A 25 -3.26 -13.89 -13.53
CA ASN A 25 -3.72 -13.22 -12.30
C ASN A 25 -3.15 -11.81 -12.20
N PHE A 26 -3.74 -10.88 -12.91
CA PHE A 26 -3.24 -9.51 -13.06
C PHE A 26 -3.01 -8.84 -11.70
N GLN A 27 -3.99 -8.93 -10.79
CA GLN A 27 -3.89 -8.26 -9.49
C GLN A 27 -2.79 -8.88 -8.62
N GLU A 28 -2.67 -10.20 -8.62
CA GLU A 28 -1.64 -10.87 -7.84
C GLU A 28 -0.24 -10.55 -8.36
N LYS A 29 -0.06 -10.61 -9.68
CA LYS A 29 1.23 -10.26 -10.29
C LYS A 29 1.58 -8.80 -10.09
N ALA A 30 0.59 -7.90 -10.20
CA ALA A 30 0.81 -6.49 -9.94
C ALA A 30 1.26 -6.25 -8.50
N ARG A 31 0.66 -6.97 -7.55
CA ARG A 31 1.03 -6.89 -6.14
C ARG A 31 2.46 -7.37 -5.92
N GLU A 32 2.82 -8.52 -6.49
CA GLU A 32 4.17 -9.07 -6.36
C GLU A 32 5.22 -8.12 -6.93
N GLU A 33 4.99 -7.57 -8.12
CA GLU A 33 5.90 -6.62 -8.73
C GLU A 33 6.00 -5.33 -7.94
N ARG A 34 4.89 -4.86 -7.39
CA ARG A 34 4.89 -3.66 -6.55
C ARG A 34 5.79 -3.84 -5.34
N TYR A 35 5.65 -4.97 -4.63
CA TYR A 35 6.50 -5.25 -3.48
C TYR A 35 7.96 -5.43 -3.88
N TYR A 36 8.21 -6.09 -5.00
CA TYR A 36 9.56 -6.25 -5.51
C TYR A 36 10.23 -4.89 -5.71
N HIS A 37 9.56 -3.97 -6.39
CA HIS A 37 10.12 -2.65 -6.66
C HIS A 37 10.28 -1.81 -5.39
N LEU A 38 9.34 -1.91 -4.45
CA LEU A 38 9.47 -1.24 -3.17
C LEU A 38 10.71 -1.70 -2.42
N GLU A 39 10.95 -3.00 -2.41
CA GLU A 39 12.11 -3.57 -1.72
C GLU A 39 13.42 -3.18 -2.41
N GLN A 40 13.43 -3.12 -3.75
CA GLN A 40 14.59 -2.65 -4.49
C GLN A 40 14.93 -1.20 -4.17
N ILE A 41 13.93 -0.34 -4.09
CA ILE A 41 14.12 1.06 -3.74
C ILE A 41 14.57 1.20 -2.29
N ALA A 42 13.99 0.41 -1.38
CA ALA A 42 14.42 0.40 0.02
C ALA A 42 15.89 0.04 0.14
N ASP A 43 16.35 -0.98 -0.59
CA ASP A 43 17.76 -1.37 -0.62
C ASP A 43 18.63 -0.25 -1.14
N GLN A 44 18.17 0.47 -2.16
CA GLN A 44 18.90 1.61 -2.73
C GLN A 44 19.14 2.70 -1.69
N TYR A 45 18.20 2.91 -0.78
CA TYR A 45 18.31 3.89 0.29
C TYR A 45 18.81 3.31 1.61
N HIS A 46 19.29 2.06 1.59
CA HIS A 46 19.87 1.39 2.77
C HIS A 46 18.90 1.32 3.95
N THR A 47 17.63 1.06 3.68
CA THR A 47 16.61 0.93 4.72
C THR A 47 15.84 -0.40 4.56
N LYS A 48 15.31 -0.90 5.67
CA LYS A 48 14.42 -2.06 5.69
C LYS A 48 12.97 -1.66 5.99
N HIS A 49 12.70 -0.37 6.16
CA HIS A 49 11.38 0.14 6.50
C HIS A 49 10.65 0.59 5.25
N ILE A 50 9.43 0.11 5.06
CA ILE A 50 8.56 0.48 3.94
C ILE A 50 7.20 0.88 4.52
N ILE A 51 6.68 2.02 4.07
CA ILE A 51 5.39 2.53 4.51
C ILE A 51 4.42 2.43 3.34
N THR A 52 3.25 1.86 3.57
CA THR A 52 2.18 1.79 2.58
C THR A 52 0.93 2.50 3.10
N ALA A 53 0.08 2.91 2.18
CA ALA A 53 -1.12 3.69 2.50
C ALA A 53 -2.39 2.83 2.59
N HIS A 54 -2.26 1.58 3.01
CA HIS A 54 -3.44 0.73 3.25
C HIS A 54 -4.31 1.31 4.35
N HIS A 55 -5.62 1.29 4.15
CA HIS A 55 -6.59 1.81 5.12
C HIS A 55 -7.61 0.73 5.49
N SER A 56 -8.60 1.08 6.32
CA SER A 56 -9.53 0.07 6.86
C SER A 56 -10.39 -0.60 5.79
N ASP A 57 -10.71 0.11 4.70
CA ASP A 57 -11.48 -0.48 3.60
C ASP A 57 -10.71 -1.62 2.92
N ASP A 58 -9.38 -1.49 2.82
CA ASP A 58 -8.53 -2.56 2.29
C ASP A 58 -8.58 -3.80 3.17
N LEU A 59 -8.62 -3.62 4.48
CA LEU A 59 -8.74 -4.72 5.44
C LEU A 59 -10.08 -5.43 5.27
N ILE A 60 -11.17 -4.67 5.15
CA ILE A 60 -12.51 -5.21 4.93
C ILE A 60 -12.56 -6.02 3.64
N GLU A 61 -12.03 -5.47 2.55
CA GLU A 61 -11.96 -6.18 1.27
C GLU A 61 -11.22 -7.52 1.41
N THR A 62 -10.11 -7.53 2.10
CA THR A 62 -9.31 -8.74 2.30
C THR A 62 -10.10 -9.80 3.06
N VAL A 63 -10.80 -9.40 4.13
CA VAL A 63 -11.64 -10.32 4.90
C VAL A 63 -12.77 -10.88 4.04
N LEU A 64 -13.44 -10.03 3.28
CA LEU A 64 -14.54 -10.46 2.40
C LEU A 64 -14.07 -11.43 1.33
N MET A 65 -12.91 -11.17 0.73
CA MET A 65 -12.34 -12.08 -0.27
C MET A 65 -12.03 -13.45 0.33
N LYS A 66 -11.52 -13.49 1.54
CA LYS A 66 -11.25 -14.78 2.21
C LYS A 66 -12.53 -15.53 2.52
N LEU A 67 -13.58 -14.85 2.95
CA LEU A 67 -14.88 -15.46 3.18
C LEU A 67 -15.47 -16.04 1.88
N VAL A 68 -15.39 -15.30 0.79
CA VAL A 68 -15.89 -15.75 -0.52
C VAL A 68 -15.15 -17.00 -0.99
N ARG A 69 -13.85 -17.08 -0.74
CA ARG A 69 -13.04 -18.25 -1.10
C ARG A 69 -13.26 -19.44 -0.18
N GLY A 70 -14.09 -19.30 0.86
CA GLY A 70 -14.35 -20.37 1.82
C GLY A 70 -13.22 -20.59 2.81
N SER A 71 -12.31 -19.63 2.96
CA SER A 71 -11.22 -19.74 3.90
C SER A 71 -11.69 -19.69 5.34
N ASN A 72 -11.07 -20.48 6.20
CA ASN A 72 -11.30 -20.42 7.63
C ASN A 72 -10.61 -19.19 8.21
N LEU A 73 -11.37 -18.34 8.90
CA LEU A 73 -10.81 -17.13 9.51
C LEU A 73 -10.20 -17.37 10.89
N LEU A 74 -10.34 -18.56 11.44
CA LEU A 74 -9.69 -18.91 12.71
C LEU A 74 -8.17 -18.84 12.54
N GLY A 75 -7.51 -18.05 13.36
CA GLY A 75 -6.08 -17.85 13.24
C GLY A 75 -5.65 -16.86 12.18
N TYR A 76 -6.58 -16.28 11.43
CA TYR A 76 -6.25 -15.25 10.45
C TYR A 76 -5.99 -13.91 11.17
N SER A 77 -4.78 -13.42 11.03
CA SER A 77 -4.38 -12.16 11.69
C SER A 77 -4.72 -10.92 10.89
N GLY A 78 -5.14 -11.08 9.63
CA GLY A 78 -5.49 -9.98 8.76
C GLY A 78 -4.28 -9.14 8.33
N ILE A 79 -4.57 -7.94 7.86
CA ILE A 79 -3.53 -6.95 7.58
C ILE A 79 -3.21 -6.24 8.90
N GLN A 80 -1.95 -6.30 9.33
CA GLN A 80 -1.50 -5.69 10.58
C GLN A 80 -0.85 -4.33 10.32
N GLU A 81 -0.82 -3.47 11.33
CA GLU A 81 -0.18 -2.17 11.23
C GLU A 81 1.31 -2.30 10.91
N THR A 82 1.95 -3.32 11.43
CA THR A 82 3.37 -3.60 11.17
C THR A 82 3.55 -5.08 10.87
N SER A 83 4.27 -5.40 9.81
CA SER A 83 4.57 -6.78 9.42
C SER A 83 6.02 -6.90 9.00
N ASN A 84 6.63 -8.06 9.28
CA ASN A 84 7.96 -8.38 8.79
C ASN A 84 7.83 -9.40 7.65
N ILE A 85 8.19 -8.99 6.43
CA ILE A 85 8.07 -9.80 5.23
C ILE A 85 9.38 -9.72 4.46
N ASN A 86 9.99 -10.85 4.15
CA ASN A 86 11.24 -10.93 3.39
C ASN A 86 12.39 -10.12 4.00
N GLY A 87 12.37 -9.92 5.32
CA GLY A 87 13.38 -9.12 6.00
C GLY A 87 13.11 -7.62 5.98
N TYR A 88 12.01 -7.18 5.39
CA TYR A 88 11.58 -5.78 5.39
C TYR A 88 10.44 -5.58 6.38
N ILE A 89 10.40 -4.40 6.99
CA ILE A 89 9.36 -4.04 7.95
C ILE A 89 8.36 -3.12 7.26
N TYR A 90 7.15 -3.62 7.05
CA TYR A 90 6.07 -2.86 6.40
C TYR A 90 5.21 -2.19 7.45
N HIS A 91 5.03 -0.89 7.32
CA HIS A 91 4.22 -0.07 8.21
C HIS A 91 2.96 0.40 7.48
N ARG A 92 1.81 0.23 8.12
CA ARG A 92 0.51 0.63 7.56
C ARG A 92 -0.18 1.58 8.54
N PRO A 93 0.29 2.83 8.63
CA PRO A 93 -0.20 3.76 9.66
C PRO A 93 -1.64 4.20 9.47
N LEU A 94 -2.23 3.99 8.29
CA LEU A 94 -3.59 4.44 7.99
C LEU A 94 -4.65 3.35 8.17
N LEU A 95 -4.31 2.18 8.70
CA LEU A 95 -5.27 1.09 8.87
C LEU A 95 -6.44 1.44 9.80
N LYS A 96 -6.27 2.41 10.68
CA LYS A 96 -7.32 2.86 11.60
C LYS A 96 -8.36 3.76 10.92
N TYR A 97 -8.07 4.23 9.71
CA TYR A 97 -8.89 5.23 9.04
C TYR A 97 -9.58 4.63 7.84
N SER A 98 -10.83 5.04 7.61
CA SER A 98 -11.57 4.63 6.42
C SER A 98 -11.17 5.50 5.23
N LYS A 99 -11.54 5.04 4.03
CA LYS A 99 -11.35 5.86 2.83
C LYS A 99 -12.06 7.20 2.95
N ASP A 100 -13.27 7.21 3.53
CA ASP A 100 -14.02 8.44 3.73
C ASP A 100 -13.32 9.39 4.69
N ASP A 101 -12.72 8.86 5.77
CA ASP A 101 -11.93 9.69 6.69
C ASP A 101 -10.78 10.37 5.95
N LEU A 102 -10.09 9.65 5.08
CA LEU A 102 -8.96 10.19 4.32
C LEU A 102 -9.42 11.23 3.32
N ILE A 103 -10.55 10.99 2.64
CA ILE A 103 -11.13 11.97 1.71
C ILE A 103 -11.53 13.24 2.44
N ASN A 104 -12.18 13.12 3.59
CA ASN A 104 -12.56 14.28 4.39
C ASN A 104 -11.35 15.08 4.87
N TYR A 105 -10.30 14.38 5.27
CA TYR A 105 -9.06 15.06 5.67
C TYR A 105 -8.43 15.80 4.49
N ALA A 106 -8.37 15.18 3.31
CA ALA A 106 -7.85 15.83 2.11
C ALA A 106 -8.66 17.09 1.77
N LYS A 107 -9.98 17.00 1.88
CA LYS A 107 -10.85 18.16 1.65
C LYS A 107 -10.59 19.29 2.67
N SER A 108 -10.36 18.92 3.92
CA SER A 108 -10.10 19.91 4.98
C SER A 108 -8.80 20.68 4.73
N LEU A 109 -7.84 20.08 4.04
CA LEU A 109 -6.57 20.71 3.68
C LEU A 109 -6.58 21.28 2.26
N ASP A 110 -7.72 21.24 1.57
CA ASP A 110 -7.87 21.69 0.17
C ASP A 110 -6.87 21.00 -0.75
N LEU A 111 -6.63 19.71 -0.52
CA LEU A 111 -5.74 18.89 -1.35
C LEU A 111 -6.49 18.31 -2.54
N GLN A 112 -5.80 18.22 -3.67
CA GLN A 112 -6.33 17.50 -4.84
C GLN A 112 -6.06 16.01 -4.67
N TYR A 113 -7.02 15.19 -5.11
CA TYR A 113 -6.86 13.73 -5.11
C TYR A 113 -7.63 13.11 -6.27
N ASN A 114 -7.24 11.91 -6.62
CA ASN A 114 -7.90 11.16 -7.70
C ASN A 114 -8.88 10.12 -7.14
#